data_a1e7d46073029ef4bebb2f91d0b704f1
#
_entry.id   a1e7d46073029ef4bebb2f91d0b704f1
#
_cell.length_a   1.000
_cell.length_b   1.000
_cell.length_c   1.000
_cell.angle_alpha   90.00
_cell.angle_beta   90.00
_cell.angle_gamma   90.00
#
_symmetry.space_group_name_H-M   'P 1'
#
loop_
_entity.id
_entity.type
_entity.pdbx_description
1 polymer ?
#
loop_
_entity_poly.entity_id
_entity_poly.type
_entity_poly.pdbx_seq_one_letter_code
_entity_poly.pdbx_strand_id
1 'polypeptide(L)'
;SSTLPQQTPPPPPLPPDSPSSPPQTPPPSSDSSTHTPPSHTHTPLRSLQGRGTGFRHRVRRWPTSNLTGKPCKLVTPAWDGQKKMVFVVGASHLRAIVDGYVAVPEGDLRFSFLSVPGAVGSQLRTELLHADLPWTPDAVCVCAPSNDLVSRTVDKAALDFCALLTTACSSCPKVFVLDFPPRLNIEPGLQELLRQEYHRVAARVPYVPVAEHFPLHRLQLWCPDSVHLSDSDGMTVLVQLLWDAASQQLAPPPPRPPAPPRAPPRAGAAPRLVVTGHAPVPRHCDPWEWSVVGQGGKAALPVRPSAIPSNPVWFSGAMLDAMEKVSPSSGSDGGPAVPPAGRVTFTLIPC
;
A
#
# COMPACT_ATOMS: atom_id res chain seq x y z
N SER A 1 24.14 26.27 58.24
CA SER A 1 24.34 26.68 56.83
C SER A 1 22.99 27.03 56.29
N SER A 2 22.72 28.33 56.19
CA SER A 2 21.42 28.88 55.68
C SER A 2 21.59 29.22 54.23
N THR A 3 20.72 28.64 53.40
CA THR A 3 20.67 28.89 51.95
C THR A 3 19.57 29.91 51.68
N LEU A 4 19.95 31.07 51.14
CA LEU A 4 19.05 32.16 50.69
C LEU A 4 18.33 31.78 49.39
N PRO A 5 17.06 32.18 49.17
CA PRO A 5 16.34 31.95 47.92
C PRO A 5 16.78 32.99 46.86
N GLN A 6 17.03 32.50 45.64
CA GLN A 6 17.28 33.36 44.47
C GLN A 6 15.97 33.97 43.96
N GLN A 7 15.97 35.30 43.82
CA GLN A 7 14.90 36.06 43.18
C GLN A 7 15.04 36.02 41.67
N THR A 8 13.97 35.69 40.97
CA THR A 8 13.82 35.77 39.52
C THR A 8 13.68 37.23 39.05
N PRO A 9 14.32 37.66 37.97
CA PRO A 9 14.21 39.01 37.44
C PRO A 9 12.82 39.26 36.78
N PRO A 10 12.32 40.50 36.77
CA PRO A 10 11.03 40.86 36.21
C PRO A 10 11.07 40.83 34.66
N PRO A 11 9.91 40.63 33.99
CA PRO A 11 9.81 40.61 32.55
C PRO A 11 9.98 42.01 31.93
N PRO A 12 10.45 42.09 30.67
CA PRO A 12 10.65 43.36 29.99
C PRO A 12 9.32 44.05 29.61
N PRO A 13 9.31 45.40 29.48
CA PRO A 13 8.11 46.16 29.13
C PRO A 13 7.68 45.98 27.66
N LEU A 14 6.35 46.05 27.46
CA LEU A 14 5.71 45.96 26.14
C LEU A 14 6.01 47.23 25.30
N PRO A 15 6.12 47.10 23.95
CA PRO A 15 6.30 48.25 23.08
C PRO A 15 5.01 49.08 22.93
N PRO A 16 5.13 50.42 22.65
CA PRO A 16 3.97 51.31 22.58
C PRO A 16 3.14 51.09 21.29
N ASP A 17 1.82 51.31 21.46
CA ASP A 17 0.82 51.22 20.41
C ASP A 17 1.07 52.21 19.26
N SER A 18 0.94 51.70 18.00
CA SER A 18 0.99 52.50 16.78
C SER A 18 -0.33 53.26 16.55
N PRO A 19 -0.31 54.47 15.99
CA PRO A 19 -1.50 55.31 15.86
C PRO A 19 -2.44 54.85 14.74
N SER A 20 -3.74 54.96 15.02
CA SER A 20 -4.87 54.66 14.16
C SER A 20 -4.93 55.59 12.95
N SER A 21 -5.15 55.05 11.77
CA SER A 21 -5.43 55.80 10.54
C SER A 21 -6.89 56.32 10.51
N PRO A 22 -7.15 57.50 9.87
CA PRO A 22 -8.48 58.10 9.83
C PRO A 22 -9.41 57.43 8.81
N PRO A 23 -10.74 57.59 8.94
CA PRO A 23 -11.76 56.95 8.07
C PRO A 23 -11.83 57.66 6.69
N GLN A 24 -11.85 56.86 5.63
CA GLN A 24 -12.09 57.30 4.26
C GLN A 24 -13.59 57.38 3.97
N THR A 25 -14.04 58.51 3.44
CA THR A 25 -15.39 58.79 2.93
C THR A 25 -15.62 58.13 1.58
N PRO A 26 -16.82 57.58 1.29
CA PRO A 26 -17.14 57.00 -0.05
C PRO A 26 -17.46 58.08 -1.08
N PRO A 27 -17.14 57.89 -2.37
CA PRO A 27 -17.53 58.77 -3.45
C PRO A 27 -18.98 58.50 -3.93
N PRO A 28 -19.64 59.49 -4.63
CA PRO A 28 -21.05 59.43 -4.96
C PRO A 28 -21.36 58.52 -6.13
N SER A 29 -22.57 57.91 -6.06
CA SER A 29 -23.18 57.06 -7.08
C SER A 29 -23.48 57.83 -8.35
N SER A 30 -23.06 57.29 -9.51
CA SER A 30 -23.60 57.66 -10.82
C SER A 30 -24.29 56.44 -11.45
N ASP A 31 -25.61 56.56 -11.60
CA ASP A 31 -26.44 55.64 -12.36
C ASP A 31 -26.05 55.65 -13.85
N SER A 32 -25.79 54.46 -14.38
CA SER A 32 -25.82 54.19 -15.81
C SER A 32 -26.26 52.76 -16.06
N SER A 33 -27.52 52.64 -16.42
CA SER A 33 -28.14 51.41 -16.87
C SER A 33 -27.53 50.94 -18.21
N THR A 34 -26.78 49.81 -18.15
CA THR A 34 -26.45 49.07 -19.38
C THR A 34 -26.73 47.58 -19.13
N HIS A 35 -27.64 47.05 -19.93
CA HIS A 35 -27.99 45.62 -19.98
C HIS A 35 -26.75 44.79 -20.29
N THR A 36 -26.24 44.06 -19.34
CA THR A 36 -25.20 43.04 -19.51
C THR A 36 -25.90 41.67 -19.53
N PRO A 37 -25.54 40.76 -20.48
CA PRO A 37 -26.09 39.40 -20.51
C PRO A 37 -25.61 38.61 -19.27
N PRO A 38 -26.33 37.54 -18.84
CA PRO A 38 -25.99 36.80 -17.64
C PRO A 38 -24.61 36.16 -17.78
N SER A 39 -23.69 36.68 -17.02
CA SER A 39 -22.38 36.07 -16.82
C SER A 39 -22.56 34.71 -16.16
N HIS A 40 -22.26 33.63 -16.87
CA HIS A 40 -22.06 32.33 -16.27
C HIS A 40 -20.98 32.48 -15.18
N THR A 41 -21.40 32.56 -13.95
CA THR A 41 -20.53 32.53 -12.77
C THR A 41 -19.85 31.17 -12.73
N HIS A 42 -18.66 31.04 -13.32
CA HIS A 42 -17.76 29.95 -13.05
C HIS A 42 -17.37 30.05 -11.57
N THR A 43 -18.09 29.34 -10.73
CA THR A 43 -17.66 29.12 -9.33
C THR A 43 -16.26 28.51 -9.40
N PRO A 44 -15.23 29.17 -8.84
CA PRO A 44 -13.89 28.65 -8.97
C PRO A 44 -13.83 27.26 -8.31
N LEU A 45 -13.34 26.25 -9.04
CA LEU A 45 -13.22 24.86 -8.58
C LEU A 45 -12.65 24.73 -7.16
N ARG A 46 -11.78 25.67 -6.75
CA ARG A 46 -11.20 25.72 -5.41
C ARG A 46 -12.18 25.96 -4.27
N SER A 47 -13.39 26.45 -4.52
CA SER A 47 -14.41 26.66 -3.47
C SER A 47 -15.07 25.36 -3.01
N LEU A 48 -14.99 24.29 -3.79
CA LEU A 48 -15.56 22.97 -3.47
C LEU A 48 -14.62 22.08 -2.66
N GLN A 49 -13.33 22.42 -2.59
CA GLN A 49 -12.34 21.65 -1.85
C GLN A 49 -12.34 22.00 -0.37
N GLY A 50 -12.11 20.98 0.48
CA GLY A 50 -12.17 21.10 1.92
C GLY A 50 -10.85 21.58 2.55
N ARG A 51 -10.89 21.80 3.87
CA ARG A 51 -9.69 21.99 4.69
C ARG A 51 -8.94 20.68 4.85
N GLY A 52 -7.61 20.75 4.98
CA GLY A 52 -6.81 19.57 5.28
C GLY A 52 -5.32 19.89 5.39
N THR A 53 -4.52 18.85 5.58
CA THR A 53 -3.09 18.91 5.95
C THR A 53 -2.23 19.74 5.00
N GLY A 54 -2.52 19.77 3.73
CA GLY A 54 -1.74 20.55 2.76
C GLY A 54 -2.13 22.02 2.67
N PHE A 55 -3.27 22.40 3.27
CA PHE A 55 -3.82 23.74 3.11
C PHE A 55 -4.67 24.16 4.32
N ARG A 56 -4.41 25.36 4.86
CA ARG A 56 -5.12 26.00 5.98
C ARG A 56 -4.96 25.37 7.37
N HIS A 57 -4.26 24.25 7.53
CA HIS A 57 -3.82 23.85 8.85
C HIS A 57 -2.63 24.71 9.27
N ARG A 58 -2.64 25.15 10.52
CA ARG A 58 -1.43 25.62 11.18
C ARG A 58 -0.56 24.39 11.42
N VAL A 59 0.24 24.05 10.40
CA VAL A 59 1.08 22.86 10.44
C VAL A 59 2.09 23.02 11.56
N ARG A 60 1.95 22.23 12.63
CA ARG A 60 2.97 22.15 13.67
C ARG A 60 4.26 21.66 13.03
N ARG A 61 5.36 22.34 13.32
CA ARG A 61 6.67 21.87 12.88
C ARG A 61 7.01 20.60 13.65
N TRP A 62 7.22 19.52 12.93
CA TRP A 62 7.71 18.30 13.51
C TRP A 62 9.24 18.30 13.49
N PRO A 63 9.90 17.55 14.40
CA PRO A 63 11.33 17.34 14.32
C PRO A 63 11.68 16.68 12.99
N THR A 64 12.83 17.07 12.45
CA THR A 64 13.39 16.46 11.25
C THR A 64 14.22 15.26 11.65
N SER A 65 13.96 14.11 11.04
CA SER A 65 14.75 12.92 11.25
C SER A 65 16.17 13.09 10.67
N ASN A 66 17.17 12.73 11.45
CA ASN A 66 18.56 12.69 10.99
C ASN A 66 18.84 11.57 9.98
N LEU A 67 17.93 10.58 9.88
CA LEU A 67 18.08 9.43 9.00
C LEU A 67 17.66 9.75 7.56
N THR A 68 16.55 10.48 7.41
CA THR A 68 15.94 10.72 6.09
C THR A 68 15.91 12.19 5.69
N GLY A 69 16.21 13.10 6.62
CA GLY A 69 16.05 14.54 6.41
C GLY A 69 14.59 14.98 6.28
N LYS A 70 13.62 14.12 6.60
CA LYS A 70 12.19 14.42 6.52
C LYS A 70 11.62 14.72 7.91
N PRO A 71 10.56 15.55 7.98
CA PRO A 71 9.76 15.61 9.20
C PRO A 71 9.26 14.21 9.55
N CYS A 72 9.43 13.80 10.80
CA CYS A 72 9.04 12.47 11.24
C CYS A 72 8.39 12.56 12.62
N LYS A 73 7.30 11.84 12.83
CA LYS A 73 6.66 11.73 14.14
C LYS A 73 6.11 10.33 14.35
N LEU A 74 6.52 9.73 15.45
CA LEU A 74 5.97 8.49 15.98
C LEU A 74 5.04 8.85 17.15
N VAL A 75 3.80 8.36 17.08
CA VAL A 75 2.82 8.50 18.15
C VAL A 75 2.34 7.12 18.55
N THR A 76 2.52 6.79 19.82
CA THR A 76 2.12 5.51 20.41
C THR A 76 1.15 5.75 21.55
N PRO A 77 -0.02 5.10 21.56
CA PRO A 77 -0.91 5.15 22.73
C PRO A 77 -0.31 4.36 23.89
N ALA A 78 -0.79 4.62 25.09
CA ALA A 78 -0.48 3.76 26.23
C ALA A 78 -0.96 2.34 25.97
N TRP A 79 -0.19 1.35 26.45
CA TRP A 79 -0.56 -0.06 26.38
C TRP A 79 -1.91 -0.29 27.07
N ASP A 80 -2.82 -0.96 26.37
CA ASP A 80 -4.10 -1.41 26.88
C ASP A 80 -4.20 -2.92 26.60
N GLY A 81 -4.00 -3.73 27.63
CA GLY A 81 -3.93 -5.18 27.49
C GLY A 81 -5.20 -5.87 26.94
N GLN A 82 -6.29 -5.11 26.79
CA GLN A 82 -7.56 -5.65 26.25
C GLN A 82 -7.76 -5.32 24.77
N LYS A 83 -7.01 -4.35 24.22
CA LYS A 83 -7.16 -3.91 22.83
C LYS A 83 -6.04 -4.41 21.94
N LYS A 84 -6.39 -4.67 20.68
CA LYS A 84 -5.42 -5.04 19.65
C LYS A 84 -4.65 -3.81 19.18
N MET A 85 -3.33 -3.95 19.09
CA MET A 85 -2.41 -2.87 18.74
C MET A 85 -2.05 -2.92 17.26
N VAL A 86 -2.40 -1.88 16.53
CA VAL A 86 -2.10 -1.75 15.09
C VAL A 86 -1.05 -0.66 14.90
N PHE A 87 0.05 -0.98 14.23
CA PHE A 87 1.07 0.00 13.88
C PHE A 87 0.90 0.42 12.42
N VAL A 88 0.69 1.71 12.18
CA VAL A 88 0.46 2.29 10.85
C VAL A 88 1.66 3.10 10.43
N VAL A 89 2.24 2.76 9.28
CA VAL A 89 3.40 3.43 8.68
C VAL A 89 2.98 4.11 7.39
N GLY A 90 3.27 5.41 7.25
CA GLY A 90 2.90 6.13 6.05
C GLY A 90 3.45 7.55 5.96
N ALA A 91 3.09 8.22 4.88
CA ALA A 91 3.53 9.57 4.59
C ALA A 91 2.55 10.65 5.15
N SER A 92 2.37 11.73 4.39
CA SER A 92 1.66 12.93 4.84
C SER A 92 0.15 12.75 5.10
N HIS A 93 -0.50 11.74 4.54
CA HIS A 93 -1.93 11.48 4.81
C HIS A 93 -2.18 11.14 6.29
N LEU A 94 -1.21 10.53 6.99
CA LEU A 94 -1.33 10.25 8.41
C LEU A 94 -1.22 11.50 9.30
N ARG A 95 -0.76 12.62 8.75
CA ARG A 95 -0.49 13.83 9.52
C ARG A 95 -1.73 14.40 10.20
N ALA A 96 -2.87 14.39 9.52
CA ALA A 96 -4.12 14.88 10.08
C ALA A 96 -4.54 14.09 11.34
N ILE A 97 -4.29 12.79 11.36
CA ILE A 97 -4.55 11.91 12.50
C ILE A 97 -3.54 12.18 13.62
N VAL A 98 -2.26 12.20 13.27
CA VAL A 98 -1.15 12.39 14.24
C VAL A 98 -1.18 13.74 14.94
N ASP A 99 -1.65 14.78 14.25
CA ASP A 99 -1.82 16.13 14.84
C ASP A 99 -3.20 16.32 15.50
N GLY A 100 -4.07 15.30 15.49
CA GLY A 100 -5.35 15.31 16.20
C GLY A 100 -6.48 16.08 15.47
N TYR A 101 -6.34 16.36 14.18
CA TYR A 101 -7.42 16.97 13.37
C TYR A 101 -8.50 15.98 12.99
N VAL A 102 -8.13 14.71 12.85
CA VAL A 102 -9.03 13.62 12.49
C VAL A 102 -8.88 12.49 13.50
N ALA A 103 -10.00 12.08 14.08
CA ALA A 103 -10.03 11.00 15.05
C ALA A 103 -10.12 9.63 14.33
N VAL A 104 -9.53 8.62 14.92
CA VAL A 104 -9.74 7.22 14.54
C VAL A 104 -10.95 6.70 15.32
N PRO A 105 -11.80 5.82 14.74
CA PRO A 105 -12.92 5.22 15.46
C PRO A 105 -12.48 4.58 16.78
N GLU A 106 -13.36 4.64 17.79
CA GLU A 106 -13.14 3.97 19.07
C GLU A 106 -13.66 2.53 19.01
N GLY A 107 -12.98 1.61 19.70
CA GLY A 107 -13.38 0.20 19.74
C GLY A 107 -12.26 -0.69 20.27
N ASP A 108 -12.18 -1.90 19.74
CA ASP A 108 -11.24 -2.94 20.19
C ASP A 108 -9.82 -2.77 19.66
N LEU A 109 -9.60 -1.76 18.79
CA LEU A 109 -8.31 -1.46 18.22
C LEU A 109 -7.69 -0.22 18.84
N ARG A 110 -6.37 -0.23 18.93
CA ARG A 110 -5.53 0.94 19.24
C ARG A 110 -4.49 1.11 18.13
N PHE A 111 -4.29 2.34 17.73
CA PHE A 111 -3.38 2.65 16.62
C PHE A 111 -2.18 3.44 17.09
N SER A 112 -0.99 2.99 16.68
CA SER A 112 0.23 3.80 16.64
C SER A 112 0.49 4.26 15.22
N PHE A 113 1.08 5.43 15.09
CA PHE A 113 1.34 6.01 13.77
C PHE A 113 2.80 6.47 13.65
N LEU A 114 3.48 5.98 12.62
CA LEU A 114 4.72 6.54 12.12
C LEU A 114 4.39 7.33 10.85
N SER A 115 4.39 8.65 10.96
CA SER A 115 4.10 9.54 9.83
C SER A 115 5.36 10.29 9.41
N VAL A 116 5.69 10.18 8.12
CA VAL A 116 6.88 10.81 7.51
C VAL A 116 6.44 11.61 6.27
N PRO A 117 5.95 12.84 6.44
CA PRO A 117 5.47 13.67 5.33
C PRO A 117 6.48 13.84 4.23
N GLY A 118 6.06 13.62 2.98
CA GLY A 118 6.91 13.73 1.80
C GLY A 118 7.90 12.58 1.59
N ALA A 119 7.83 11.51 2.40
CA ALA A 119 8.69 10.34 2.23
C ALA A 119 8.26 9.47 1.06
N VAL A 120 9.24 8.90 0.39
CA VAL A 120 9.12 7.81 -0.60
C VAL A 120 9.30 6.45 0.11
N GLY A 121 9.06 5.35 -0.60
CA GLY A 121 9.12 3.99 -0.04
C GLY A 121 10.42 3.66 0.69
N SER A 122 11.57 4.02 0.12
CA SER A 122 12.89 3.79 0.75
C SER A 122 13.07 4.58 2.04
N GLN A 123 12.54 5.80 2.12
CA GLN A 123 12.62 6.63 3.33
C GLN A 123 11.69 6.11 4.43
N LEU A 124 10.47 5.67 4.07
CA LEU A 124 9.58 5.00 5.01
C LEU A 124 10.21 3.74 5.61
N ARG A 125 10.91 2.96 4.77
CA ARG A 125 11.66 1.78 5.24
C ARG A 125 12.73 2.16 6.25
N THR A 126 13.50 3.20 5.98
CA THR A 126 14.57 3.65 6.88
C THR A 126 14.01 4.05 8.25
N GLU A 127 12.92 4.82 8.27
CA GLU A 127 12.28 5.22 9.53
C GLU A 127 11.64 4.03 10.26
N LEU A 128 11.02 3.10 9.53
CA LEU A 128 10.44 1.88 10.10
C LEU A 128 11.49 1.01 10.80
N LEU A 129 12.69 0.85 10.20
CA LEU A 129 13.80 0.08 10.77
C LEU A 129 14.28 0.64 12.12
N HIS A 130 14.10 1.95 12.34
CA HIS A 130 14.55 2.64 13.56
C HIS A 130 13.39 3.06 14.46
N ALA A 131 12.18 2.64 14.14
CA ALA A 131 11.01 2.93 14.98
C ALA A 131 11.08 2.09 16.27
N ASP A 132 11.15 2.78 17.40
CA ASP A 132 11.15 2.14 18.72
C ASP A 132 9.72 2.14 19.27
N LEU A 133 9.09 0.97 19.27
CA LEU A 133 7.77 0.75 19.82
C LEU A 133 7.88 0.15 21.22
N PRO A 134 7.15 0.68 22.21
CA PRO A 134 7.19 0.16 23.59
C PRO A 134 6.50 -1.21 23.73
N TRP A 135 5.92 -1.73 22.65
CA TRP A 135 5.21 -3.01 22.61
C TRP A 135 5.21 -3.60 21.19
N THR A 136 4.97 -4.90 21.09
CA THR A 136 4.86 -5.58 19.80
C THR A 136 3.46 -5.38 19.21
N PRO A 137 3.31 -4.89 17.96
CA PRO A 137 2.02 -4.74 17.33
C PRO A 137 1.38 -6.09 16.99
N ASP A 138 0.05 -6.19 17.11
CA ASP A 138 -0.73 -7.34 16.61
C ASP A 138 -0.81 -7.35 15.07
N ALA A 139 -0.75 -6.18 14.44
CA ALA A 139 -0.65 -6.02 12.99
C ALA A 139 0.10 -4.73 12.61
N VAL A 140 0.70 -4.75 11.42
CA VAL A 140 1.31 -3.57 10.80
C VAL A 140 0.57 -3.22 9.51
N CYS A 141 0.12 -1.97 9.40
CA CYS A 141 -0.43 -1.40 8.18
C CYS A 141 0.62 -0.54 7.49
N VAL A 142 0.94 -0.86 6.25
CA VAL A 142 1.77 -0.01 5.40
C VAL A 142 0.87 0.77 4.45
N CYS A 143 0.77 2.09 4.64
CA CYS A 143 0.12 2.97 3.69
C CYS A 143 1.04 3.14 2.46
N ALA A 144 0.57 2.72 1.30
CA ALA A 144 1.34 2.76 0.06
C ALA A 144 1.82 4.19 -0.26
N PRO A 145 3.13 4.41 -0.53
CA PRO A 145 3.69 5.75 -0.67
C PRO A 145 3.37 6.37 -2.03
N SER A 146 2.48 7.38 -2.07
CA SER A 146 2.16 8.11 -3.31
C SER A 146 3.20 9.15 -3.73
N ASN A 147 4.17 9.46 -2.88
CA ASN A 147 5.23 10.43 -3.21
C ASN A 147 6.22 9.90 -4.26
N ASP A 148 6.26 8.59 -4.44
CA ASP A 148 7.03 7.94 -5.49
C ASP A 148 6.57 8.37 -6.90
N LEU A 149 5.29 8.71 -7.09
CA LEU A 149 4.73 9.22 -8.35
C LEU A 149 5.44 10.44 -8.93
N VAL A 150 6.02 11.29 -8.08
CA VAL A 150 6.67 12.55 -8.52
C VAL A 150 8.20 12.50 -8.49
N SER A 151 8.79 11.46 -7.91
CA SER A 151 10.23 11.44 -7.63
C SER A 151 10.94 10.14 -8.02
N ARG A 152 10.19 9.13 -8.48
CA ARG A 152 10.72 7.81 -8.84
C ARG A 152 10.14 7.33 -10.16
N THR A 153 10.86 6.44 -10.84
CA THR A 153 10.26 5.58 -11.86
C THR A 153 9.40 4.50 -11.19
N VAL A 154 8.42 3.98 -11.90
CA VAL A 154 7.52 2.92 -11.38
C VAL A 154 8.32 1.70 -10.90
N ASP A 155 9.32 1.27 -11.68
CA ASP A 155 10.17 0.13 -11.30
C ASP A 155 10.95 0.39 -10.00
N LYS A 156 11.53 1.60 -9.86
CA LYS A 156 12.26 1.97 -8.65
C LYS A 156 11.33 2.05 -7.44
N ALA A 157 10.14 2.62 -7.62
CA ALA A 157 9.12 2.68 -6.61
C ALA A 157 8.69 1.27 -6.15
N ALA A 158 8.51 0.34 -7.10
CA ALA A 158 8.17 -1.05 -6.81
C ALA A 158 9.27 -1.77 -6.01
N LEU A 159 10.54 -1.56 -6.36
CA LEU A 159 11.69 -2.13 -5.62
C LEU A 159 11.77 -1.56 -4.19
N ASP A 160 11.62 -0.26 -4.04
CA ASP A 160 11.66 0.41 -2.73
C ASP A 160 10.47 -0.05 -1.85
N PHE A 161 9.30 -0.24 -2.46
CA PHE A 161 8.11 -0.74 -1.77
C PHE A 161 8.25 -2.22 -1.37
N CYS A 162 8.83 -3.06 -2.22
CA CYS A 162 9.17 -4.45 -1.88
C CYS A 162 10.06 -4.51 -0.64
N ALA A 163 11.11 -3.69 -0.60
CA ALA A 163 12.03 -3.63 0.54
C ALA A 163 11.33 -3.12 1.81
N LEU A 164 10.41 -2.16 1.70
CA LEU A 164 9.59 -1.67 2.82
C LEU A 164 8.69 -2.78 3.37
N LEU A 165 7.97 -3.51 2.52
CA LEU A 165 7.12 -4.63 2.92
C LEU A 165 7.93 -5.76 3.57
N THR A 166 9.08 -6.11 3.00
CA THR A 166 9.99 -7.11 3.59
C THR A 166 10.39 -6.70 5.01
N THR A 167 10.71 -5.42 5.23
CA THR A 167 11.04 -4.90 6.56
C THR A 167 9.83 -5.00 7.52
N ALA A 168 8.63 -4.65 7.07
CA ALA A 168 7.42 -4.76 7.88
C ALA A 168 7.13 -6.22 8.26
N CYS A 169 7.22 -7.14 7.30
CA CYS A 169 7.00 -8.58 7.52
C CYS A 169 8.05 -9.21 8.46
N SER A 170 9.27 -8.65 8.52
CA SER A 170 10.29 -9.12 9.47
C SER A 170 9.98 -8.70 10.91
N SER A 171 9.23 -7.62 11.10
CA SER A 171 8.89 -7.09 12.44
C SER A 171 7.56 -7.59 12.98
N CYS A 172 6.63 -8.02 12.11
CA CYS A 172 5.30 -8.48 12.50
C CYS A 172 4.78 -9.55 11.52
N PRO A 173 4.19 -10.65 12.02
CA PRO A 173 3.64 -11.72 11.17
C PRO A 173 2.36 -11.32 10.43
N LYS A 174 1.65 -10.29 10.91
CA LYS A 174 0.43 -9.77 10.29
C LYS A 174 0.70 -8.40 9.70
N VAL A 175 0.98 -8.36 8.41
CA VAL A 175 1.15 -7.12 7.65
C VAL A 175 0.06 -7.00 6.62
N PHE A 176 -0.47 -5.81 6.42
CA PHE A 176 -1.37 -5.49 5.31
C PHE A 176 -1.05 -4.12 4.72
N VAL A 177 -1.45 -3.92 3.49
CA VAL A 177 -1.25 -2.67 2.76
C VAL A 177 -2.58 -1.95 2.62
N LEU A 178 -2.59 -0.67 2.93
CA LEU A 178 -3.63 0.26 2.53
C LEU A 178 -3.13 1.04 1.33
N ASP A 179 -3.80 0.94 0.19
CA ASP A 179 -3.45 1.66 -1.03
C ASP A 179 -3.47 3.18 -0.82
N PHE A 180 -2.86 3.94 -1.73
CA PHE A 180 -2.87 5.39 -1.66
C PHE A 180 -4.13 5.98 -2.32
N PRO A 181 -4.75 7.02 -1.73
CA PRO A 181 -5.81 7.78 -2.38
C PRO A 181 -5.31 8.42 -3.69
N PRO A 182 -6.17 8.57 -4.70
CA PRO A 182 -5.80 9.25 -5.94
C PRO A 182 -5.36 10.69 -5.68
N ARG A 183 -4.47 11.20 -6.50
CA ARG A 183 -4.02 12.59 -6.49
C ARG A 183 -4.60 13.29 -7.71
N LEU A 184 -5.18 14.50 -7.52
CA LEU A 184 -5.77 15.27 -8.61
C LEU A 184 -4.72 15.94 -9.51
N ASN A 185 -3.47 16.07 -9.03
CA ASN A 185 -2.37 16.71 -9.74
C ASN A 185 -1.47 15.74 -10.51
N ILE A 186 -1.83 14.47 -10.59
CA ILE A 186 -1.08 13.42 -11.29
C ILE A 186 -2.01 12.73 -12.29
N GLU A 187 -1.47 12.41 -13.45
CA GLU A 187 -2.19 11.71 -14.51
C GLU A 187 -2.71 10.35 -13.99
N PRO A 188 -4.02 10.01 -14.20
CA PRO A 188 -4.61 8.80 -13.66
C PRO A 188 -3.94 7.50 -14.10
N GLY A 189 -3.49 7.40 -15.35
CA GLY A 189 -2.82 6.21 -15.88
C GLY A 189 -1.50 5.92 -15.18
N LEU A 190 -0.72 6.95 -14.85
CA LEU A 190 0.53 6.78 -14.09
C LEU A 190 0.25 6.27 -12.67
N GLN A 191 -0.82 6.77 -12.04
CA GLN A 191 -1.23 6.30 -10.72
C GLN A 191 -1.67 4.83 -10.76
N GLU A 192 -2.40 4.45 -11.81
CA GLU A 192 -2.84 3.07 -12.00
C GLU A 192 -1.67 2.11 -12.25
N LEU A 193 -0.69 2.51 -13.07
CA LEU A 193 0.54 1.73 -13.27
C LEU A 193 1.28 1.49 -11.95
N LEU A 194 1.41 2.51 -11.11
CA LEU A 194 2.07 2.35 -9.81
C LEU A 194 1.27 1.42 -8.88
N ARG A 195 -0.07 1.52 -8.86
CA ARG A 195 -0.93 0.61 -8.07
C ARG A 195 -0.78 -0.83 -8.50
N GLN A 196 -0.77 -1.09 -9.80
CA GLN A 196 -0.60 -2.43 -10.35
C GLN A 196 0.74 -3.02 -9.91
N GLU A 197 1.81 -2.23 -9.96
CA GLU A 197 3.13 -2.67 -9.51
C GLU A 197 3.17 -2.89 -7.99
N TYR A 198 2.58 -2.02 -7.20
CA TYR A 198 2.49 -2.20 -5.76
C TYR A 198 1.66 -3.43 -5.38
N HIS A 199 0.55 -3.66 -6.05
CA HIS A 199 -0.27 -4.86 -5.87
C HIS A 199 0.50 -6.13 -6.26
N ARG A 200 1.25 -6.10 -7.36
CA ARG A 200 2.10 -7.21 -7.79
C ARG A 200 3.18 -7.53 -6.75
N VAL A 201 3.83 -6.52 -6.21
CA VAL A 201 4.86 -6.66 -5.16
C VAL A 201 4.25 -7.20 -3.87
N ALA A 202 3.04 -6.76 -3.53
CA ALA A 202 2.33 -7.17 -2.32
C ALA A 202 1.56 -8.49 -2.47
N ALA A 203 1.83 -9.32 -3.48
CA ALA A 203 1.04 -10.52 -3.82
C ALA A 203 0.84 -11.52 -2.66
N ARG A 204 1.68 -11.47 -1.63
CA ARG A 204 1.59 -12.33 -0.43
C ARG A 204 1.10 -11.60 0.81
N VAL A 205 0.81 -10.33 0.69
CA VAL A 205 0.37 -9.44 1.77
C VAL A 205 -1.03 -8.92 1.40
N PRO A 206 -2.02 -8.97 2.29
CA PRO A 206 -3.33 -8.40 2.02
C PRO A 206 -3.20 -6.94 1.55
N TYR A 207 -3.75 -6.64 0.39
CA TYR A 207 -3.73 -5.32 -0.23
C TYR A 207 -5.16 -4.79 -0.33
N VAL A 208 -5.42 -3.67 0.34
CA VAL A 208 -6.73 -3.04 0.40
C VAL A 208 -6.79 -1.88 -0.58
N PRO A 209 -7.51 -2.02 -1.70
CA PRO A 209 -7.68 -0.94 -2.67
C PRO A 209 -8.54 0.16 -2.07
N VAL A 210 -8.16 1.43 -2.30
CA VAL A 210 -8.92 2.57 -1.79
C VAL A 210 -9.40 3.52 -2.89
N ALA A 211 -8.83 3.44 -4.10
CA ALA A 211 -9.05 4.41 -5.17
C ALA A 211 -10.53 4.60 -5.54
N GLU A 212 -11.32 3.53 -5.53
CA GLU A 212 -12.75 3.54 -5.86
C GLU A 212 -13.60 4.37 -4.87
N HIS A 213 -13.12 4.52 -3.63
CA HIS A 213 -13.79 5.32 -2.61
C HIS A 213 -13.55 6.83 -2.77
N PHE A 214 -12.67 7.21 -3.69
CA PHE A 214 -12.27 8.60 -3.96
C PHE A 214 -12.53 8.99 -5.42
N PRO A 215 -13.79 9.09 -5.86
CA PRO A 215 -14.11 9.48 -7.23
C PRO A 215 -13.65 10.92 -7.51
N LEU A 216 -12.84 11.11 -8.56
CA LEU A 216 -12.10 12.35 -8.86
C LEU A 216 -12.99 13.58 -9.06
N HIS A 217 -14.27 13.40 -9.39
CA HIS A 217 -15.24 14.49 -9.54
C HIS A 217 -15.76 15.05 -8.20
N ARG A 218 -15.58 14.32 -7.10
CA ARG A 218 -16.01 14.74 -5.75
C ARG A 218 -14.94 15.57 -5.07
N LEU A 219 -14.73 16.80 -5.55
CA LEU A 219 -13.62 17.67 -5.13
C LEU A 219 -13.59 17.96 -3.62
N GLN A 220 -14.71 17.86 -2.90
CA GLN A 220 -14.76 18.03 -1.44
C GLN A 220 -13.90 16.99 -0.69
N LEU A 221 -13.55 15.87 -1.33
CA LEU A 221 -12.67 14.87 -0.73
C LEU A 221 -11.21 15.33 -0.63
N TRP A 222 -10.81 16.37 -1.38
CA TRP A 222 -9.44 16.87 -1.40
C TRP A 222 -9.29 18.29 -0.87
N CYS A 223 -8.07 18.59 -0.46
CA CYS A 223 -7.62 19.95 -0.20
C CYS A 223 -7.35 20.70 -1.52
N PRO A 224 -7.26 22.04 -1.47
CA PRO A 224 -6.92 22.86 -2.63
C PRO A 224 -5.53 22.61 -3.23
N ASP A 225 -4.66 21.88 -2.56
CA ASP A 225 -3.36 21.45 -3.10
C ASP A 225 -3.46 20.28 -4.08
N SER A 226 -4.65 19.68 -4.21
CA SER A 226 -4.91 18.56 -5.12
C SER A 226 -4.13 17.27 -4.81
N VAL A 227 -3.53 17.20 -3.63
CA VAL A 227 -2.71 16.07 -3.15
C VAL A 227 -3.31 15.44 -1.89
N HIS A 228 -3.59 16.28 -0.88
CA HIS A 228 -4.04 15.81 0.41
C HIS A 228 -5.57 15.72 0.46
N LEU A 229 -6.05 14.77 1.24
CA LEU A 229 -7.47 14.61 1.51
C LEU A 229 -7.95 15.72 2.46
N SER A 230 -9.21 16.11 2.31
CA SER A 230 -9.89 17.00 3.26
C SER A 230 -10.13 16.27 4.59
N ASP A 231 -10.07 17.00 5.71
CA ASP A 231 -10.25 16.39 7.02
C ASP A 231 -11.68 15.89 7.26
N SER A 232 -12.67 16.64 6.79
CA SER A 232 -14.09 16.33 7.03
C SER A 232 -14.55 15.12 6.20
N ASP A 233 -14.24 15.11 4.90
CA ASP A 233 -14.81 14.13 3.98
C ASP A 233 -13.76 13.08 3.59
N GLY A 234 -12.63 13.52 3.03
CA GLY A 234 -11.63 12.61 2.49
C GLY A 234 -10.95 11.77 3.56
N MET A 235 -10.51 12.38 4.65
CA MET A 235 -9.85 11.66 5.74
C MET A 235 -10.81 10.77 6.51
N THR A 236 -12.09 11.14 6.63
CA THR A 236 -13.11 10.28 7.25
C THR A 236 -13.24 8.96 6.49
N VAL A 237 -13.27 9.01 5.16
CA VAL A 237 -13.28 7.80 4.32
C VAL A 237 -12.01 6.98 4.54
N LEU A 238 -10.83 7.61 4.49
CA LEU A 238 -9.56 6.89 4.65
C LEU A 238 -9.43 6.22 6.01
N VAL A 239 -9.83 6.90 7.07
CA VAL A 239 -9.78 6.38 8.45
C VAL A 239 -10.75 5.21 8.63
N GLN A 240 -11.94 5.27 8.02
CA GLN A 240 -12.88 4.14 8.04
C GLN A 240 -12.31 2.93 7.31
N LEU A 241 -11.73 3.12 6.13
CA LEU A 241 -11.08 2.04 5.38
C LEU A 241 -9.92 1.41 6.17
N LEU A 242 -9.11 2.22 6.84
CA LEU A 242 -8.04 1.75 7.72
C LEU A 242 -8.60 0.91 8.87
N TRP A 243 -9.66 1.39 9.52
CA TRP A 243 -10.32 0.69 10.62
C TRP A 243 -10.88 -0.66 10.17
N ASP A 244 -11.62 -0.69 9.07
CA ASP A 244 -12.26 -1.89 8.53
C ASP A 244 -11.21 -2.93 8.11
N ALA A 245 -10.14 -2.47 7.44
CA ALA A 245 -9.03 -3.32 7.06
C ALA A 245 -8.34 -3.94 8.28
N ALA A 246 -8.02 -3.14 9.29
CA ALA A 246 -7.39 -3.61 10.51
C ALA A 246 -8.29 -4.60 11.27
N SER A 247 -9.57 -4.31 11.37
CA SER A 247 -10.57 -5.18 12.01
C SER A 247 -10.66 -6.52 11.30
N GLN A 248 -10.67 -6.53 9.97
CA GLN A 248 -10.69 -7.75 9.16
C GLN A 248 -9.43 -8.59 9.37
N GLN A 249 -8.25 -7.95 9.40
CA GLN A 249 -6.97 -8.68 9.59
C GLN A 249 -6.84 -9.27 11.00
N LEU A 250 -7.47 -8.66 11.98
CA LEU A 250 -7.39 -9.06 13.38
C LEU A 250 -8.61 -9.88 13.85
N ALA A 251 -9.60 -10.06 12.96
CA ALA A 251 -10.74 -10.93 13.23
C ALA A 251 -10.29 -12.36 13.60
N PRO A 252 -10.94 -13.00 14.57
CA PRO A 252 -10.68 -14.40 14.85
C PRO A 252 -10.99 -15.24 13.60
N PRO A 253 -10.21 -16.32 13.36
CA PRO A 253 -10.50 -17.19 12.23
C PRO A 253 -11.93 -17.75 12.36
N PRO A 254 -12.66 -17.90 11.24
CA PRO A 254 -13.99 -18.46 11.26
C PRO A 254 -13.96 -19.84 11.93
N PRO A 255 -14.99 -20.21 12.72
CA PRO A 255 -15.05 -21.50 13.36
C PRO A 255 -14.89 -22.58 12.30
N ARG A 256 -13.94 -23.51 12.55
CA ARG A 256 -13.71 -24.62 11.62
C ARG A 256 -15.03 -25.38 11.42
N PRO A 257 -15.48 -25.60 10.17
CA PRO A 257 -16.66 -26.42 9.93
C PRO A 257 -16.55 -27.74 10.74
N PRO A 258 -17.63 -28.23 11.37
CA PRO A 258 -17.59 -29.51 12.05
C PRO A 258 -17.03 -30.55 11.08
N ALA A 259 -16.01 -31.29 11.55
CA ALA A 259 -15.44 -32.35 10.73
C ALA A 259 -16.59 -33.24 10.25
N PRO A 260 -16.65 -33.58 8.94
CA PRO A 260 -17.69 -34.49 8.47
C PRO A 260 -17.68 -35.73 9.35
N PRO A 261 -18.86 -36.31 9.71
CA PRO A 261 -18.95 -37.49 10.55
C PRO A 261 -17.98 -38.52 9.99
N ARG A 262 -17.10 -39.01 10.86
CA ARG A 262 -16.13 -40.03 10.47
C ARG A 262 -16.97 -41.21 9.94
N ALA A 263 -16.83 -41.51 8.64
CA ALA A 263 -17.52 -42.64 8.04
C ALA A 263 -17.30 -43.84 8.96
N PRO A 264 -18.36 -44.63 9.32
CA PRO A 264 -18.20 -45.81 10.15
C PRO A 264 -17.09 -46.67 9.53
N PRO A 265 -16.23 -47.29 10.34
CA PRO A 265 -15.18 -48.16 9.82
C PRO A 265 -15.86 -49.16 8.89
N ARG A 266 -15.43 -49.18 7.63
CA ARG A 266 -15.94 -50.17 6.68
C ARG A 266 -15.71 -51.54 7.29
N ALA A 267 -16.79 -52.17 7.77
CA ALA A 267 -16.79 -53.54 8.20
C ALA A 267 -16.38 -54.40 7.01
N GLY A 268 -15.30 -55.15 7.14
CA GLY A 268 -14.88 -56.13 6.17
C GLY A 268 -13.94 -55.59 5.11
N ALA A 269 -12.69 -55.30 5.48
CA ALA A 269 -11.63 -55.42 4.50
C ALA A 269 -11.58 -56.90 4.06
N ALA A 270 -12.01 -57.15 2.81
CA ALA A 270 -11.81 -58.44 2.20
C ALA A 270 -10.33 -58.86 2.37
N PRO A 271 -10.03 -60.10 2.70
CA PRO A 271 -8.67 -60.55 2.91
C PRO A 271 -7.84 -60.21 1.67
N ARG A 272 -6.76 -59.47 1.89
CA ARG A 272 -5.85 -59.07 0.83
C ARG A 272 -5.26 -60.36 0.25
N LEU A 273 -5.59 -60.66 -0.99
CA LEU A 273 -5.01 -61.79 -1.70
C LEU A 273 -3.49 -61.56 -1.80
N VAL A 274 -2.74 -62.31 -1.01
CA VAL A 274 -1.28 -62.28 -1.10
C VAL A 274 -0.90 -63.17 -2.30
N VAL A 275 -0.63 -62.55 -3.41
CA VAL A 275 -0.05 -63.24 -4.56
C VAL A 275 1.41 -63.51 -4.22
N THR A 276 1.72 -64.75 -3.81
CA THR A 276 3.08 -65.25 -3.70
C THR A 276 3.60 -65.50 -5.13
N GLY A 277 4.06 -64.41 -5.79
CA GLY A 277 4.80 -64.51 -7.03
C GLY A 277 6.29 -64.73 -6.72
N HIS A 278 6.96 -65.48 -7.57
CA HIS A 278 8.41 -65.63 -7.52
C HIS A 278 9.10 -64.28 -7.41
N ALA A 279 10.12 -64.19 -6.56
CA ALA A 279 10.92 -62.97 -6.40
C ALA A 279 11.45 -62.54 -7.77
N PRO A 280 11.27 -61.27 -8.18
CA PRO A 280 11.82 -60.79 -9.45
C PRO A 280 13.33 -60.90 -9.41
N VAL A 281 13.89 -61.51 -10.46
CA VAL A 281 15.32 -61.57 -10.67
C VAL A 281 15.82 -60.12 -10.72
N PRO A 282 16.82 -59.72 -9.96
CA PRO A 282 17.34 -58.37 -9.98
C PRO A 282 17.88 -58.11 -11.39
N ARG A 283 17.28 -57.15 -12.09
CA ARG A 283 17.80 -56.65 -13.34
C ARG A 283 18.99 -55.78 -13.01
N HIS A 284 20.14 -56.12 -13.57
CA HIS A 284 21.33 -55.29 -13.51
C HIS A 284 21.02 -54.00 -14.31
N CYS A 285 20.74 -52.91 -13.61
CA CYS A 285 20.58 -51.59 -14.23
C CYS A 285 21.97 -51.01 -14.48
N ASP A 286 22.33 -50.87 -15.74
CA ASP A 286 23.48 -50.04 -16.12
C ASP A 286 23.09 -48.59 -15.85
N PRO A 287 23.85 -47.85 -14.96
CA PRO A 287 23.53 -46.47 -14.62
C PRO A 287 23.56 -45.50 -15.81
N TRP A 288 24.09 -45.93 -16.95
CA TRP A 288 24.26 -45.07 -18.13
C TRP A 288 23.33 -45.45 -19.31
N GLU A 289 22.49 -46.45 -19.15
CA GLU A 289 21.53 -46.87 -20.19
C GLU A 289 20.13 -46.31 -19.92
N TRP A 290 19.68 -45.38 -20.75
CA TRP A 290 18.36 -44.79 -20.70
C TRP A 290 17.34 -45.78 -21.30
N SER A 291 16.54 -46.44 -20.47
CA SER A 291 15.44 -47.28 -20.98
C SER A 291 14.19 -46.43 -21.20
N VAL A 292 13.63 -46.46 -22.39
CA VAL A 292 12.33 -45.88 -22.68
C VAL A 292 11.30 -46.69 -21.90
N VAL A 293 10.60 -46.02 -20.97
CA VAL A 293 9.47 -46.61 -20.24
C VAL A 293 8.37 -46.88 -21.26
N GLY A 294 8.23 -48.13 -21.67
CA GLY A 294 7.20 -48.56 -22.60
C GLY A 294 5.83 -48.29 -21.98
N GLN A 295 4.96 -47.66 -22.74
CA GLN A 295 3.55 -47.50 -22.40
C GLN A 295 2.92 -48.92 -22.29
N GLY A 296 2.91 -49.48 -21.07
CA GLY A 296 2.07 -50.64 -20.77
C GLY A 296 0.62 -50.20 -20.93
N GLY A 297 -0.06 -50.81 -21.92
CA GLY A 297 -1.43 -50.52 -22.28
C GLY A 297 -2.36 -50.60 -21.07
N LYS A 298 -2.76 -49.47 -20.50
CA LYS A 298 -3.93 -49.33 -19.66
C LYS A 298 -5.13 -49.25 -20.60
N ALA A 299 -6.07 -50.18 -20.44
CA ALA A 299 -7.37 -50.12 -21.09
C ALA A 299 -7.94 -48.71 -20.92
N ALA A 300 -8.32 -48.07 -22.03
CA ALA A 300 -8.88 -46.72 -22.04
C ALA A 300 -10.16 -46.67 -21.21
N LEU A 301 -10.11 -46.01 -20.10
CA LEU A 301 -11.33 -45.56 -19.40
C LEU A 301 -12.00 -44.49 -20.23
N PRO A 302 -13.33 -44.41 -20.32
CA PRO A 302 -14.03 -43.42 -21.10
C PRO A 302 -13.62 -42.03 -20.60
N VAL A 303 -13.04 -41.23 -21.50
CA VAL A 303 -12.65 -39.83 -21.24
C VAL A 303 -13.92 -39.05 -20.97
N ARG A 304 -14.12 -38.63 -19.72
CA ARG A 304 -15.09 -37.57 -19.43
C ARG A 304 -14.58 -36.29 -20.10
N PRO A 305 -15.44 -35.56 -20.83
CA PRO A 305 -15.02 -34.32 -21.43
C PRO A 305 -14.58 -33.38 -20.29
N SER A 306 -13.31 -33.00 -20.31
CA SER A 306 -12.78 -31.99 -19.40
C SER A 306 -13.40 -30.65 -19.76
N ALA A 307 -13.97 -29.95 -18.77
CA ALA A 307 -14.50 -28.59 -18.93
C ALA A 307 -13.40 -27.56 -19.18
N ILE A 308 -12.13 -27.97 -19.16
CA ILE A 308 -10.98 -27.11 -19.45
C ILE A 308 -10.63 -27.30 -20.93
N PRO A 309 -10.72 -26.27 -21.78
CA PRO A 309 -10.28 -26.36 -23.15
C PRO A 309 -8.81 -26.80 -23.19
N SER A 310 -8.51 -27.82 -24.00
CA SER A 310 -7.14 -28.31 -24.20
C SER A 310 -6.19 -27.30 -24.88
N ASN A 311 -6.73 -26.15 -25.26
CA ASN A 311 -5.97 -25.02 -25.79
C ASN A 311 -6.44 -23.75 -25.04
N PRO A 312 -5.70 -23.23 -24.05
CA PRO A 312 -6.05 -21.96 -23.44
C PRO A 312 -5.92 -20.87 -24.51
N VAL A 313 -7.06 -20.28 -24.90
CA VAL A 313 -7.10 -19.20 -25.91
C VAL A 313 -6.59 -17.91 -25.25
N TRP A 314 -5.30 -17.85 -24.94
CA TRP A 314 -4.64 -16.66 -24.40
C TRP A 314 -4.15 -15.72 -25.51
N PHE A 315 -4.06 -16.22 -26.73
CA PHE A 315 -3.63 -15.43 -27.89
C PHE A 315 -4.62 -15.63 -29.04
N SER A 316 -5.06 -14.56 -29.67
CA SER A 316 -5.83 -14.65 -30.90
C SER A 316 -4.93 -15.21 -32.04
N GLY A 317 -5.52 -15.95 -32.98
CA GLY A 317 -4.77 -16.45 -34.14
C GLY A 317 -3.97 -15.37 -34.86
N ALA A 318 -4.52 -14.16 -34.98
CA ALA A 318 -3.84 -12.98 -35.53
C ALA A 318 -2.59 -12.57 -34.75
N MET A 319 -2.57 -12.80 -33.43
CA MET A 319 -1.42 -12.47 -32.59
C MET A 319 -0.31 -13.53 -32.72
N LEU A 320 -0.67 -14.79 -32.90
CA LEU A 320 0.28 -15.86 -33.19
C LEU A 320 0.91 -15.67 -34.56
N ASP A 321 0.13 -15.33 -35.60
CA ASP A 321 0.62 -15.01 -36.94
C ASP A 321 1.54 -13.77 -36.96
N ALA A 322 1.29 -12.79 -36.07
CA ALA A 322 2.16 -11.63 -35.94
C ALA A 322 3.50 -11.98 -35.28
N MET A 323 3.51 -12.93 -34.34
CA MET A 323 4.73 -13.40 -33.67
C MET A 323 5.59 -14.28 -34.60
N GLU A 324 4.98 -15.07 -35.49
CA GLU A 324 5.70 -15.89 -36.48
C GLU A 324 6.32 -15.05 -37.59
N LYS A 325 5.80 -13.88 -37.90
CA LYS A 325 6.32 -12.96 -38.94
C LYS A 325 7.53 -12.13 -38.50
N VAL A 326 7.91 -12.16 -37.25
CA VAL A 326 9.15 -11.55 -36.76
C VAL A 326 10.30 -12.54 -36.93
N SER A 327 10.74 -12.71 -38.14
CA SER A 327 12.02 -13.42 -38.43
C SER A 327 13.16 -12.56 -37.86
N PRO A 328 14.15 -13.17 -37.17
CA PRO A 328 15.34 -12.46 -36.77
C PRO A 328 16.08 -11.98 -38.02
N SER A 329 16.21 -10.69 -38.19
CA SER A 329 17.02 -10.09 -39.25
C SER A 329 18.49 -10.52 -39.05
N SER A 330 19.00 -11.33 -39.94
CA SER A 330 20.42 -11.58 -40.13
C SER A 330 21.10 -10.29 -40.61
N GLY A 331 21.69 -9.53 -39.71
CA GLY A 331 22.56 -8.39 -39.95
C GLY A 331 23.96 -8.75 -39.50
N SER A 332 24.82 -9.09 -40.45
CA SER A 332 26.28 -9.10 -40.30
C SER A 332 26.73 -7.65 -40.13
N ASP A 333 27.49 -7.28 -39.07
CA ASP A 333 28.82 -6.74 -39.21
C ASP A 333 29.44 -6.38 -37.84
N GLY A 334 30.73 -6.59 -37.80
CA GLY A 334 31.62 -6.64 -36.65
C GLY A 334 31.74 -5.37 -35.85
N GLY A 335 31.68 -5.55 -34.54
CA GLY A 335 32.11 -4.61 -33.50
C GLY A 335 32.56 -5.40 -32.27
N PRO A 336 33.52 -4.90 -31.47
CA PRO A 336 34.21 -5.68 -30.44
C PRO A 336 33.30 -6.11 -29.30
N ALA A 337 33.55 -7.33 -28.84
CA ALA A 337 32.80 -8.02 -27.78
C ALA A 337 32.80 -7.24 -26.45
N VAL A 338 31.59 -6.91 -25.98
CA VAL A 338 31.33 -6.51 -24.60
C VAL A 338 31.03 -7.78 -23.80
N PRO A 339 31.64 -7.99 -22.61
CA PRO A 339 31.40 -9.19 -21.83
C PRO A 339 29.94 -9.24 -21.33
N PRO A 340 29.34 -10.43 -21.19
CA PRO A 340 27.93 -10.55 -20.80
C PRO A 340 27.75 -10.09 -19.36
N ALA A 341 26.81 -9.16 -19.17
CA ALA A 341 26.31 -8.77 -17.85
C ALA A 341 25.71 -9.98 -17.14
N GLY A 342 26.24 -10.30 -15.99
CA GLY A 342 25.81 -11.41 -15.17
C GLY A 342 24.33 -11.33 -14.85
N ARG A 343 23.62 -12.40 -15.14
CA ARG A 343 22.22 -12.60 -14.79
C ARG A 343 22.15 -12.70 -13.24
N VAL A 344 21.71 -11.62 -12.60
CA VAL A 344 21.46 -11.63 -11.16
C VAL A 344 20.15 -12.41 -10.95
N THR A 345 20.29 -13.65 -10.52
CA THR A 345 19.14 -14.47 -10.09
C THR A 345 18.80 -14.05 -8.67
N PHE A 346 17.72 -13.29 -8.49
CA PHE A 346 17.19 -13.01 -7.17
C PHE A 346 16.44 -14.23 -6.65
N THR A 347 17.01 -14.92 -5.68
CA THR A 347 16.28 -15.91 -4.90
C THR A 347 15.39 -15.17 -3.92
N LEU A 348 14.08 -15.17 -4.20
CA LEU A 348 13.07 -14.68 -3.27
C LEU A 348 13.06 -15.59 -2.05
N ILE A 349 13.52 -15.08 -0.93
CA ILE A 349 13.33 -15.71 0.37
C ILE A 349 11.85 -15.58 0.72
N PRO A 350 11.15 -16.68 1.00
CA PRO A 350 9.74 -16.63 1.35
C PRO A 350 9.54 -15.93 2.71
N CYS A 351 8.64 -14.97 2.75
CA CYS A 351 8.02 -14.50 4.00
C CYS A 351 6.97 -15.50 4.45
#